data_c30fcfed44be7c1e52cc1576d38fdc3b
#
_entry.id   c30fcfed44be7c1e52cc1576d38fdc3b
#
_cell.length_a   1.000
_cell.length_b   1.000
_cell.length_c   1.000
_cell.angle_alpha   90.00
_cell.angle_beta   90.00
_cell.angle_gamma   90.00
#
_symmetry.space_group_name_H-M   'P 1'
#
loop_
_entity.id
_entity.type
_entity.pdbx_description
1 polymer ?
#
loop_
_entity_poly.entity_id
_entity_poly.type
_entity_poly.pdbx_seq_one_letter_code
_entity_poly.pdbx_strand_id
1 'polypeptide(L)'
;MKQIQGRFLLQSNKDFPADCEMLDYMQTNAHVVSIIGNLAGDKAILLGCVLTGGGTQRNEGYVFLRTKEHPEGEVLYWEGGSISGGMYLKQAAIPVQAQGYEYPQAYVERSLAPGVGEENYKWEDFREAQSLPELEAQIVALQTALAKIQRTPLGMVEIWAGSRIPDGYALCEGQQLKQSEYPELYKAIGSTYNNAYDCNGRKLSTTSGYFLSLIHI
;
A
#
# COMPACT_ATOMS: atom_id res chain seq x y z
N MET A 1 9.26 -6.83 23.23
CA MET A 1 7.96 -6.97 23.88
C MET A 1 8.21 -7.55 25.27
N LYS A 2 7.88 -6.82 26.33
CA LYS A 2 8.08 -7.27 27.69
C LYS A 2 6.86 -8.11 28.11
N GLN A 3 7.07 -9.28 28.70
CA GLN A 3 6.00 -10.15 29.16
C GLN A 3 5.92 -10.12 30.68
N ILE A 4 4.72 -9.91 31.20
CA ILE A 4 4.43 -10.09 32.61
C ILE A 4 4.24 -11.59 32.83
N GLN A 5 5.26 -12.25 33.42
CA GLN A 5 5.17 -13.66 33.79
C GLN A 5 4.67 -13.77 35.24
N GLY A 6 3.37 -13.75 35.41
CA GLY A 6 2.73 -13.99 36.69
C GLY A 6 1.69 -15.09 36.59
N ARG A 7 1.88 -16.22 37.26
CA ARG A 7 0.75 -17.10 37.60
C ARG A 7 0.02 -16.43 38.74
N PHE A 8 -1.16 -15.87 38.45
CA PHE A 8 -2.10 -15.48 39.49
C PHE A 8 -2.62 -16.77 40.17
N LEU A 9 -1.97 -17.17 41.26
CA LEU A 9 -2.46 -18.24 42.09
C LEU A 9 -3.62 -17.68 42.92
N LEU A 10 -4.84 -17.98 42.54
CA LEU A 10 -6.07 -17.63 43.23
C LEU A 10 -6.11 -18.12 44.72
N GLN A 11 -5.07 -18.79 45.19
CA GLN A 11 -4.98 -19.37 46.53
C GLN A 11 -3.93 -18.72 47.44
N SER A 12 -3.21 -17.68 47.02
CA SER A 12 -2.29 -17.00 47.90
C SER A 12 -2.95 -15.74 48.47
N ASN A 13 -2.98 -15.60 49.79
CA ASN A 13 -3.37 -14.38 50.48
C ASN A 13 -2.30 -13.25 50.28
N LYS A 14 -1.58 -13.26 49.19
CA LYS A 14 -0.60 -12.25 48.83
C LYS A 14 -1.11 -11.49 47.64
N ASP A 15 -1.27 -10.19 47.81
CA ASP A 15 -1.60 -9.28 46.75
C ASP A 15 -0.49 -9.29 45.68
N PHE A 16 -0.90 -9.23 44.43
CA PHE A 16 0.05 -9.04 43.32
C PHE A 16 0.59 -7.60 43.39
N PRO A 17 1.93 -7.39 43.40
CA PRO A 17 2.49 -6.05 43.41
C PRO A 17 2.22 -5.38 42.08
N ALA A 18 1.21 -4.50 42.05
CA ALA A 18 0.99 -3.60 40.94
C ALA A 18 1.78 -2.30 41.22
N ASP A 19 2.91 -2.13 40.55
CA ASP A 19 3.77 -0.96 40.65
C ASP A 19 3.78 -0.13 39.37
N CYS A 20 4.41 1.03 39.43
CA CYS A 20 4.55 1.94 38.27
C CYS A 20 5.31 1.27 37.11
N GLU A 21 6.22 0.37 37.39
CA GLU A 21 6.99 -0.34 36.36
C GLU A 21 6.09 -1.30 35.55
N MET A 22 5.16 -1.98 36.22
CA MET A 22 4.17 -2.82 35.55
C MET A 22 3.26 -2.00 34.61
N LEU A 23 2.82 -0.82 35.09
CA LEU A 23 2.01 0.09 34.27
C LEU A 23 2.80 0.58 33.05
N ASP A 24 4.06 0.92 33.20
CA ASP A 24 4.95 1.30 32.08
C ASP A 24 5.10 0.16 31.07
N TYR A 25 5.21 -1.08 31.52
CA TYR A 25 5.24 -2.24 30.62
C TYR A 25 3.94 -2.39 29.84
N MET A 26 2.80 -2.17 30.47
CA MET A 26 1.51 -2.23 29.80
C MET A 26 1.38 -1.12 28.74
N GLN A 27 1.76 0.11 29.06
CA GLN A 27 1.77 1.23 28.13
C GLN A 27 2.72 0.99 26.95
N THR A 28 3.93 0.51 27.24
CA THR A 28 4.92 0.19 26.21
C THR A 28 4.39 -0.88 25.24
N ASN A 29 3.71 -1.92 25.76
CA ASN A 29 3.12 -2.95 24.90
C ASN A 29 1.97 -2.41 24.05
N ALA A 30 1.12 -1.56 24.62
CA ALA A 30 0.04 -0.90 23.90
C ALA A 30 0.59 0.00 22.77
N HIS A 31 1.67 0.73 23.04
CA HIS A 31 2.35 1.56 22.06
C HIS A 31 2.94 0.74 20.89
N VAL A 32 3.57 -0.41 21.19
CA VAL A 32 4.07 -1.31 20.14
C VAL A 32 2.94 -1.80 19.22
N VAL A 33 1.75 -2.08 19.77
CA VAL A 33 0.57 -2.45 18.96
C VAL A 33 0.14 -1.28 18.05
N SER A 34 0.18 -0.05 18.55
CA SER A 34 -0.11 1.15 17.75
C SER A 34 0.85 1.30 16.57
N ILE A 35 2.14 1.02 16.76
CA ILE A 35 3.15 1.09 15.68
C ILE A 35 2.82 0.13 14.53
N ILE A 36 2.19 -1.01 14.79
CA ILE A 36 1.77 -1.95 13.73
C ILE A 36 0.78 -1.28 12.76
N GLY A 37 0.02 -0.30 13.22
CA GLY A 37 -0.85 0.51 12.37
C GLY A 37 -0.14 1.19 11.20
N ASN A 38 1.18 1.45 11.31
CA ASN A 38 1.99 1.99 10.21
C ASN A 38 1.98 1.12 8.95
N LEU A 39 1.70 -0.19 9.06
CA LEU A 39 1.57 -1.08 7.91
C LEU A 39 0.39 -0.69 7.01
N ALA A 40 -0.60 0.00 7.56
CA ALA A 40 -1.76 0.49 6.80
C ALA A 40 -1.55 1.87 6.16
N GLY A 41 -0.41 2.53 6.42
CA GLY A 41 -0.07 3.86 5.91
C GLY A 41 -0.20 4.95 6.99
N ASP A 42 -0.03 6.22 6.59
CA ASP A 42 0.03 7.34 7.54
C ASP A 42 -1.34 7.70 8.14
N LYS A 43 -2.42 7.45 7.43
CA LYS A 43 -3.81 7.64 7.88
C LYS A 43 -4.66 6.50 7.35
N ALA A 44 -5.14 5.64 8.21
CA ALA A 44 -5.86 4.45 7.82
C ALA A 44 -7.06 4.15 8.72
N ILE A 45 -8.14 3.67 8.13
CA ILE A 45 -9.26 3.07 8.83
C ILE A 45 -8.91 1.61 9.07
N LEU A 46 -8.78 1.22 10.33
CA LEU A 46 -8.39 -0.14 10.71
C LEU A 46 -9.60 -1.06 10.91
N LEU A 47 -10.65 -0.52 11.53
CA LEU A 47 -11.86 -1.28 11.84
C LEU A 47 -13.04 -0.33 12.00
N GLY A 48 -14.22 -0.76 11.56
CA GLY A 48 -15.44 0.04 11.67
C GLY A 48 -15.44 1.25 10.75
N CYS A 49 -15.92 2.37 11.22
CA CYS A 49 -16.03 3.64 10.48
C CYS A 49 -16.80 3.50 9.14
N VAL A 50 -17.75 2.56 9.06
CA VAL A 50 -18.54 2.31 7.85
C VAL A 50 -19.47 3.48 7.59
N LEU A 51 -19.59 3.87 6.32
CA LEU A 51 -20.50 4.93 5.90
C LEU A 51 -21.96 4.52 6.13
N THR A 52 -22.69 5.41 6.80
CA THR A 52 -24.12 5.25 7.14
C THR A 52 -24.87 6.54 6.79
N GLY A 53 -26.17 6.57 7.03
CA GLY A 53 -26.97 7.79 6.80
C GLY A 53 -26.91 8.32 5.37
N GLY A 54 -26.88 7.45 4.38
CA GLY A 54 -26.77 7.87 2.98
C GLY A 54 -25.42 8.51 2.62
N GLY A 55 -24.36 8.16 3.33
CA GLY A 55 -23.00 8.69 3.09
C GLY A 55 -22.67 9.98 3.86
N THR A 56 -23.51 10.38 4.81
CA THR A 56 -23.31 11.60 5.61
C THR A 56 -22.73 11.37 7.00
N GLN A 57 -22.70 10.11 7.42
CA GLN A 57 -22.22 9.71 8.74
C GLN A 57 -21.31 8.47 8.63
N ARG A 58 -20.48 8.27 9.65
CA ARG A 58 -19.75 7.01 9.86
C ARG A 58 -20.08 6.49 11.25
N ASN A 59 -20.21 5.16 11.37
CA ASN A 59 -20.33 4.53 12.67
C ASN A 59 -18.98 4.58 13.41
N GLU A 60 -18.99 4.17 14.67
CA GLU A 60 -17.80 4.04 15.49
C GLU A 60 -16.75 3.09 14.89
N GLY A 61 -15.48 3.29 15.27
CA GLY A 61 -14.41 2.44 14.79
C GLY A 61 -13.04 2.85 15.28
N TYR A 62 -12.01 2.29 14.66
CA TYR A 62 -10.62 2.57 14.99
C TYR A 62 -9.88 3.04 13.75
N VAL A 63 -9.11 4.08 13.90
CA VAL A 63 -8.25 4.64 12.86
C VAL A 63 -6.80 4.73 13.36
N PHE A 64 -5.88 4.58 12.45
CA PHE A 64 -4.47 4.89 12.68
C PHE A 64 -4.15 6.24 12.07
N LEU A 65 -3.45 7.08 12.81
CA LEU A 65 -2.91 8.34 12.30
C LEU A 65 -1.72 8.81 13.12
N ARG A 66 -0.94 9.74 12.56
CA ARG A 66 0.14 10.42 13.24
C ARG A 66 -0.36 11.75 13.75
N THR A 67 -0.26 11.94 15.07
CA THR A 67 -0.60 13.20 15.73
C THR A 67 0.66 13.99 16.06
N LYS A 68 0.51 15.24 16.51
CA LYS A 68 1.65 16.08 16.92
C LYS A 68 2.39 15.48 18.11
N GLU A 69 1.66 14.86 19.04
CA GLU A 69 2.25 14.24 20.23
C GLU A 69 2.82 12.85 19.93
N HIS A 70 2.26 12.13 18.94
CA HIS A 70 2.69 10.78 18.55
C HIS A 70 3.05 10.74 17.06
N PRO A 71 4.20 11.31 16.67
CA PRO A 71 4.65 11.32 15.29
C PRO A 71 4.95 9.92 14.72
N GLU A 72 5.19 8.94 15.58
CA GLU A 72 5.34 7.53 15.26
C GLU A 72 4.02 6.85 14.88
N GLY A 73 2.89 7.49 15.24
CA GLY A 73 1.55 7.03 14.98
C GLY A 73 0.88 6.38 16.19
N GLU A 74 -0.41 6.56 16.26
CA GLU A 74 -1.28 5.99 17.29
C GLU A 74 -2.60 5.48 16.70
N VAL A 75 -3.21 4.52 17.40
CA VAL A 75 -4.55 4.04 17.07
C VAL A 75 -5.55 4.75 17.97
N LEU A 76 -6.47 5.46 17.35
CA LEU A 76 -7.51 6.24 18.04
C LEU A 76 -8.89 5.69 17.75
N TYR A 77 -9.74 5.76 18.75
CA TYR A 77 -11.14 5.44 18.63
C TYR A 77 -11.90 6.61 18.01
N TRP A 78 -12.65 6.36 16.97
CA TRP A 78 -13.61 7.28 16.38
C TRP A 78 -14.98 7.05 17.03
N GLU A 79 -15.57 8.08 17.62
CA GLU A 79 -16.82 8.01 18.37
C GLU A 79 -18.07 7.80 17.49
N GLY A 80 -17.91 7.89 16.18
CA GLY A 80 -19.03 7.89 15.24
C GLY A 80 -19.63 9.29 15.04
N GLY A 81 -20.42 9.45 13.98
CA GLY A 81 -21.17 10.67 13.72
C GLY A 81 -21.00 11.27 12.34
N SER A 82 -21.34 12.56 12.20
CA SER A 82 -21.31 13.28 10.94
C SER A 82 -19.90 13.45 10.41
N ILE A 83 -19.73 13.29 9.09
CA ILE A 83 -18.45 13.48 8.41
C ILE A 83 -18.29 14.86 7.76
N SER A 84 -19.35 15.65 7.69
CA SER A 84 -19.37 16.93 6.97
C SER A 84 -18.44 17.99 7.56
N GLY A 85 -18.21 17.96 8.87
CA GLY A 85 -17.32 18.88 9.57
C GLY A 85 -15.89 18.39 9.75
N GLY A 86 -15.55 17.22 9.19
CA GLY A 86 -14.29 16.55 9.50
C GLY A 86 -14.31 15.88 10.87
N MET A 87 -13.12 15.67 11.42
CA MET A 87 -12.92 15.13 12.76
C MET A 87 -11.80 15.89 13.47
N TYR A 88 -11.82 15.89 14.78
CA TYR A 88 -10.76 16.48 15.58
C TYR A 88 -10.31 15.54 16.69
N LEU A 89 -9.06 15.71 17.12
CA LEU A 89 -8.51 15.02 18.27
C LEU A 89 -9.12 15.59 19.55
N LYS A 90 -9.91 14.77 20.24
CA LYS A 90 -10.50 15.06 21.53
C LYS A 90 -9.62 14.47 22.62
N GLN A 91 -9.26 15.29 23.57
CA GLN A 91 -8.51 14.89 24.77
C GLN A 91 -9.32 15.21 26.02
N ALA A 92 -9.52 14.24 26.88
CA ALA A 92 -10.22 14.40 28.15
C ALA A 92 -9.31 13.99 29.29
N ALA A 93 -9.00 14.93 30.17
CA ALA A 93 -8.32 14.62 31.42
C ALA A 93 -9.30 13.96 32.41
N ILE A 94 -8.90 12.81 32.95
CA ILE A 94 -9.66 12.10 33.96
C ILE A 94 -8.96 12.27 35.30
N PRO A 95 -9.57 12.98 36.26
CA PRO A 95 -8.99 13.16 37.57
C PRO A 95 -9.17 11.88 38.41
N VAL A 96 -8.22 11.62 39.28
CA VAL A 96 -8.26 10.53 40.28
C VAL A 96 -8.00 11.09 41.66
N GLN A 97 -8.79 10.69 42.63
CA GLN A 97 -8.56 10.96 44.05
C GLN A 97 -7.96 9.75 44.73
N ALA A 98 -6.80 9.90 45.35
CA ALA A 98 -6.16 8.85 46.11
C ALA A 98 -5.55 9.42 47.41
N GLN A 99 -5.83 8.81 48.54
CA GLN A 99 -5.28 9.17 49.85
C GLN A 99 -5.47 10.66 50.24
N GLY A 100 -6.60 11.26 49.84
CA GLY A 100 -6.89 12.66 50.12
C GLY A 100 -6.19 13.67 49.18
N TYR A 101 -5.52 13.16 48.15
CA TYR A 101 -4.90 13.97 47.11
C TYR A 101 -5.67 13.82 45.80
N GLU A 102 -5.88 14.93 45.09
CA GLU A 102 -6.48 14.96 43.76
C GLU A 102 -5.39 15.06 42.70
N TYR A 103 -5.40 14.12 41.77
CA TYR A 103 -4.55 14.11 40.58
C TYR A 103 -5.42 14.54 39.39
N PRO A 104 -5.43 15.80 38.99
CA PRO A 104 -6.40 16.34 38.01
C PRO A 104 -6.19 15.79 36.60
N GLN A 105 -5.04 15.26 36.29
CA GLN A 105 -4.69 14.68 34.99
C GLN A 105 -4.04 13.29 35.17
N ALA A 106 -4.64 12.46 36.00
CA ALA A 106 -4.11 11.12 36.24
C ALA A 106 -4.13 10.24 34.98
N TYR A 107 -5.17 10.41 34.17
CA TYR A 107 -5.30 9.77 32.86
C TYR A 107 -5.73 10.81 31.81
N VAL A 108 -5.33 10.59 30.58
CA VAL A 108 -5.81 11.33 29.41
C VAL A 108 -6.43 10.34 28.44
N GLU A 109 -7.72 10.48 28.23
CA GLU A 109 -8.42 9.74 27.19
C GLU A 109 -8.31 10.51 25.88
N ARG A 110 -7.90 9.82 24.82
CA ARG A 110 -7.73 10.37 23.48
C ARG A 110 -8.66 9.64 22.51
N SER A 111 -9.47 10.39 21.81
CA SER A 111 -10.39 9.88 20.80
C SER A 111 -10.54 10.87 19.65
N LEU A 112 -11.22 10.45 18.60
CA LEU A 112 -11.62 11.34 17.51
C LEU A 112 -13.13 11.55 17.55
N ALA A 113 -13.52 12.80 17.54
CA ALA A 113 -14.90 13.22 17.53
C ALA A 113 -15.27 14.02 16.27
N PRO A 114 -16.55 14.02 15.85
CA PRO A 114 -17.00 14.82 14.70
C PRO A 114 -16.93 16.32 15.01
N GLY A 115 -16.47 17.11 14.05
CA GLY A 115 -16.41 18.56 14.17
C GLY A 115 -15.03 19.16 14.02
N VAL A 116 -14.80 20.28 14.70
CA VAL A 116 -13.57 21.08 14.62
C VAL A 116 -13.01 21.30 16.02
N GLY A 117 -11.70 21.11 16.19
CA GLY A 117 -10.95 21.34 17.43
C GLY A 117 -9.56 21.91 17.14
N GLU A 118 -8.62 21.72 18.05
CA GLU A 118 -7.25 22.22 17.90
C GLU A 118 -6.47 21.44 16.82
N GLU A 119 -6.66 20.13 16.75
CA GLU A 119 -6.03 19.26 15.77
C GLU A 119 -7.10 18.55 14.94
N ASN A 120 -7.14 18.88 13.66
CA ASN A 120 -8.25 18.52 12.78
C ASN A 120 -7.77 17.64 11.63
N TYR A 121 -8.65 16.71 11.22
CA TYR A 121 -8.42 15.76 10.14
C TYR A 121 -9.63 15.66 9.22
N LYS A 122 -9.37 15.31 7.94
CA LYS A 122 -10.42 15.10 6.94
C LYS A 122 -10.53 13.63 6.60
N TRP A 123 -11.74 13.16 6.42
CA TRP A 123 -11.99 11.77 6.01
C TRP A 123 -11.37 11.39 4.66
N GLU A 124 -11.24 12.38 3.77
CA GLU A 124 -10.63 12.21 2.45
C GLU A 124 -9.16 11.75 2.50
N ASP A 125 -8.49 12.04 3.62
CA ASP A 125 -7.09 11.66 3.83
C ASP A 125 -6.93 10.21 4.28
N PHE A 126 -8.01 9.56 4.74
CA PHE A 126 -7.96 8.21 5.28
C PHE A 126 -8.25 7.17 4.22
N ARG A 127 -7.48 6.10 4.25
CA ARG A 127 -7.69 4.91 3.40
C ARG A 127 -8.16 3.74 4.27
N GLU A 128 -9.02 2.92 3.72
CA GLU A 128 -9.37 1.65 4.35
C GLU A 128 -8.16 0.71 4.30
N ALA A 129 -7.78 0.17 5.46
CA ALA A 129 -6.74 -0.84 5.55
C ALA A 129 -7.24 -2.12 4.88
N GLN A 130 -6.51 -2.58 3.87
CA GLN A 130 -6.83 -3.83 3.19
C GLN A 130 -6.06 -4.98 3.83
N SER A 131 -6.69 -6.11 3.95
CA SER A 131 -6.04 -7.32 4.41
C SER A 131 -5.08 -7.88 3.36
N LEU A 132 -4.05 -8.60 3.80
CA LEU A 132 -3.11 -9.26 2.87
C LEU A 132 -3.82 -10.16 1.85
N PRO A 133 -4.83 -10.99 2.21
CA PRO A 133 -5.57 -11.79 1.23
C PRO A 133 -6.31 -10.96 0.18
N GLU A 134 -6.85 -9.78 0.55
CA GLU A 134 -7.51 -8.87 -0.40
C GLU A 134 -6.51 -8.29 -1.40
N LEU A 135 -5.33 -7.88 -0.92
CA LEU A 135 -4.24 -7.40 -1.79
C LEU A 135 -3.73 -8.49 -2.73
N GLU A 136 -3.55 -9.71 -2.23
CA GLU A 136 -3.17 -10.87 -3.05
C GLU A 136 -4.22 -11.15 -4.14
N ALA A 137 -5.51 -11.11 -3.81
CA ALA A 137 -6.58 -11.30 -4.77
C ALA A 137 -6.57 -10.21 -5.86
N GLN A 138 -6.32 -8.96 -5.50
CA GLN A 138 -6.18 -7.86 -6.46
C GLN A 138 -4.97 -8.05 -7.38
N ILE A 139 -3.84 -8.48 -6.86
CA ILE A 139 -2.63 -8.77 -7.66
C ILE A 139 -2.93 -9.88 -8.66
N VAL A 140 -3.55 -10.97 -8.24
CA VAL A 140 -3.94 -12.08 -9.14
C VAL A 140 -4.92 -11.62 -10.22
N ALA A 141 -5.89 -10.79 -9.86
CA ALA A 141 -6.85 -10.22 -10.81
C ALA A 141 -6.16 -9.32 -11.84
N LEU A 142 -5.23 -8.46 -11.41
CA LEU A 142 -4.44 -7.61 -12.29
C LEU A 142 -3.53 -8.43 -13.22
N GLN A 143 -2.87 -9.47 -12.72
CA GLN A 143 -2.05 -10.37 -13.52
C GLN A 143 -2.89 -11.09 -14.58
N THR A 144 -4.10 -11.54 -14.20
CA THR A 144 -5.03 -12.19 -15.12
C THR A 144 -5.53 -11.22 -16.19
N ALA A 145 -5.83 -9.97 -15.81
CA ALA A 145 -6.23 -8.94 -16.77
C ALA A 145 -5.08 -8.59 -17.72
N LEU A 146 -3.86 -8.47 -17.22
CA LEU A 146 -2.67 -8.21 -18.01
C LEU A 146 -2.39 -9.34 -19.02
N ALA A 147 -2.58 -10.60 -18.60
CA ALA A 147 -2.44 -11.76 -19.48
C ALA A 147 -3.46 -11.80 -20.62
N LYS A 148 -4.64 -11.20 -20.41
CA LYS A 148 -5.69 -11.08 -21.43
C LYS A 148 -5.46 -9.93 -22.42
N ILE A 149 -4.57 -9.00 -22.12
CA ILE A 149 -4.19 -7.93 -23.05
C ILE A 149 -3.49 -8.60 -24.22
N GLN A 150 -4.16 -8.62 -25.35
CA GLN A 150 -3.62 -9.19 -26.58
C GLN A 150 -2.48 -8.28 -27.05
N ARG A 151 -1.26 -8.68 -26.79
CA ARG A 151 -0.07 -8.03 -27.38
C ARG A 151 0.10 -8.54 -28.78
N THR A 152 0.45 -7.65 -29.71
CA THR A 152 0.88 -8.06 -31.05
C THR A 152 1.99 -9.10 -30.91
N PRO A 153 1.83 -10.31 -31.48
CA PRO A 153 2.85 -11.34 -31.39
C PRO A 153 4.19 -10.86 -31.94
N LEU A 154 5.29 -11.22 -31.30
CA LEU A 154 6.63 -10.91 -31.81
C LEU A 154 6.80 -11.46 -33.23
N GLY A 155 7.34 -10.63 -34.12
CA GLY A 155 7.50 -10.97 -35.53
C GLY A 155 6.30 -10.63 -36.42
N MET A 156 5.18 -10.12 -35.87
CA MET A 156 4.14 -9.48 -36.69
C MET A 156 4.62 -8.14 -37.22
N VAL A 157 4.17 -7.82 -38.42
CA VAL A 157 4.44 -6.54 -39.09
C VAL A 157 3.17 -5.71 -39.07
N GLU A 158 3.29 -4.47 -38.62
CA GLU A 158 2.19 -3.51 -38.59
C GLU A 158 2.54 -2.26 -39.40
N ILE A 159 1.54 -1.67 -40.04
CA ILE A 159 1.67 -0.41 -40.78
C ILE A 159 1.58 0.73 -39.77
N TRP A 160 2.60 1.58 -39.76
CA TRP A 160 2.68 2.73 -38.87
C TRP A 160 2.75 4.02 -39.68
N ALA A 161 1.82 4.97 -39.44
CA ALA A 161 1.74 6.24 -40.14
C ALA A 161 2.40 7.42 -39.40
N GLY A 162 2.92 7.19 -38.18
CA GLY A 162 3.54 8.22 -37.35
C GLY A 162 5.02 8.40 -37.68
N SER A 163 5.58 9.57 -37.34
CA SER A 163 6.99 9.90 -37.55
C SER A 163 7.95 9.28 -36.52
N ARG A 164 7.42 8.87 -35.36
CA ARG A 164 8.20 8.23 -34.29
C ARG A 164 7.77 6.77 -34.11
N ILE A 165 8.75 5.89 -34.14
CA ILE A 165 8.52 4.46 -33.92
C ILE A 165 8.05 4.23 -32.46
N PRO A 166 6.97 3.50 -32.20
CA PRO A 166 6.54 3.15 -30.87
C PRO A 166 7.57 2.28 -30.14
N ASP A 167 7.62 2.40 -28.83
CA ASP A 167 8.50 1.58 -28.00
C ASP A 167 8.17 0.09 -28.18
N GLY A 168 9.20 -0.74 -28.33
CA GLY A 168 9.05 -2.19 -28.56
C GLY A 168 8.90 -2.58 -30.03
N TYR A 169 8.92 -1.61 -30.98
CA TYR A 169 8.90 -1.87 -32.41
C TYR A 169 10.23 -1.49 -33.07
N ALA A 170 10.54 -2.14 -34.17
CA ALA A 170 11.67 -1.81 -35.03
C ALA A 170 11.19 -1.66 -36.47
N LEU A 171 11.86 -0.77 -37.24
CA LEU A 171 11.57 -0.63 -38.65
C LEU A 171 11.93 -1.91 -39.41
N CYS A 172 11.12 -2.23 -40.43
CA CYS A 172 11.39 -3.33 -41.35
C CYS A 172 12.26 -2.89 -42.52
N GLU A 173 13.48 -2.45 -42.27
CA GLU A 173 14.41 -1.92 -43.26
C GLU A 173 15.57 -2.86 -43.61
N GLY A 174 15.49 -4.09 -43.10
CA GLY A 174 16.58 -5.06 -43.29
C GLY A 174 17.83 -4.79 -42.48
N GLN A 175 17.69 -4.04 -41.37
CA GLN A 175 18.80 -3.81 -40.44
C GLN A 175 19.26 -5.08 -39.76
N GLN A 176 20.54 -5.15 -39.44
CA GLN A 176 21.09 -6.26 -38.66
C GLN A 176 20.79 -6.07 -37.18
N LEU A 177 20.10 -7.06 -36.59
CA LEU A 177 19.78 -7.13 -35.19
C LEU A 177 20.63 -8.21 -34.52
N LYS A 178 21.16 -7.92 -33.33
CA LYS A 178 21.97 -8.87 -32.58
C LYS A 178 21.07 -9.91 -31.89
N GLN A 179 21.38 -11.17 -32.07
CA GLN A 179 20.62 -12.28 -31.46
C GLN A 179 20.63 -12.23 -29.92
N SER A 180 21.75 -11.77 -29.34
CA SER A 180 21.86 -11.63 -27.87
C SER A 180 21.06 -10.48 -27.30
N GLU A 181 20.74 -9.46 -28.07
CA GLU A 181 19.95 -8.29 -27.65
C GLU A 181 18.44 -8.52 -27.87
N TYR A 182 18.08 -9.32 -28.90
CA TYR A 182 16.70 -9.61 -29.28
C TYR A 182 16.42 -11.12 -29.38
N PRO A 183 16.66 -11.91 -28.32
CA PRO A 183 16.59 -13.38 -28.39
C PRO A 183 15.18 -13.88 -28.70
N GLU A 184 14.15 -13.25 -28.17
CA GLU A 184 12.75 -13.67 -28.41
C GLU A 184 12.29 -13.33 -29.83
N LEU A 185 12.70 -12.20 -30.36
CA LEU A 185 12.43 -11.85 -31.76
C LEU A 185 13.15 -12.81 -32.70
N TYR A 186 14.42 -13.12 -32.42
CA TYR A 186 15.16 -14.12 -33.20
C TYR A 186 14.50 -15.50 -33.15
N LYS A 187 13.96 -15.90 -32.00
CA LYS A 187 13.21 -17.15 -31.86
C LYS A 187 11.94 -17.15 -32.72
N ALA A 188 11.29 -15.99 -32.87
CA ALA A 188 10.06 -15.87 -33.66
C ALA A 188 10.29 -15.89 -35.17
N ILE A 189 11.27 -15.12 -35.66
CA ILE A 189 11.50 -14.95 -37.11
C ILE A 189 12.75 -15.69 -37.63
N GLY A 190 13.67 -16.09 -36.76
CA GLY A 190 14.87 -16.85 -37.08
C GLY A 190 15.77 -16.14 -38.08
N SER A 191 16.33 -16.92 -38.99
CA SER A 191 17.16 -16.46 -40.11
C SER A 191 16.38 -16.35 -41.42
N THR A 192 15.07 -16.26 -41.36
CA THR A 192 14.17 -16.29 -42.54
C THR A 192 14.56 -15.20 -43.54
N TYR A 193 14.93 -14.02 -43.08
CA TYR A 193 15.26 -12.86 -43.93
C TYR A 193 16.74 -12.69 -44.21
N ASN A 194 17.61 -13.56 -43.70
CA ASN A 194 19.07 -13.44 -43.85
C ASN A 194 19.56 -13.56 -45.32
N ASN A 195 18.74 -14.03 -46.21
CA ASN A 195 19.01 -14.12 -47.64
C ASN A 195 18.20 -13.15 -48.49
N ALA A 196 17.65 -12.13 -47.87
CA ALA A 196 16.85 -11.14 -48.60
C ALA A 196 17.70 -10.25 -49.51
N TYR A 197 17.07 -9.61 -50.48
CA TYR A 197 17.66 -8.65 -51.39
C TYR A 197 17.08 -7.26 -51.11
N ASP A 198 17.88 -6.21 -51.32
CA ASP A 198 17.37 -4.83 -51.25
C ASP A 198 16.55 -4.48 -52.52
N CYS A 199 15.96 -3.28 -52.53
CA CYS A 199 15.19 -2.78 -53.68
C CYS A 199 15.98 -2.65 -55.00
N ASN A 200 17.31 -2.70 -54.94
CA ASN A 200 18.21 -2.66 -56.08
C ASN A 200 18.68 -4.06 -56.52
N GLY A 201 18.15 -5.11 -55.92
CA GLY A 201 18.52 -6.51 -56.22
C GLY A 201 19.86 -6.92 -55.61
N ARG A 202 20.43 -6.17 -54.68
CA ARG A 202 21.66 -6.51 -53.99
C ARG A 202 21.36 -7.42 -52.79
N LYS A 203 22.01 -8.57 -52.72
CA LYS A 203 21.89 -9.47 -51.61
C LYS A 203 22.39 -8.83 -50.34
N LEU A 204 21.56 -8.82 -49.30
CA LEU A 204 21.93 -8.40 -47.95
C LEU A 204 22.74 -9.53 -47.29
N SER A 205 23.76 -9.17 -46.55
CA SER A 205 24.60 -10.09 -45.82
C SER A 205 24.43 -9.91 -44.32
N THR A 206 24.42 -11.00 -43.58
CA THR A 206 24.39 -10.97 -42.11
C THR A 206 25.74 -11.37 -41.52
N THR A 207 26.11 -10.69 -40.48
CA THR A 207 27.28 -11.03 -39.65
C THR A 207 26.91 -12.18 -38.71
N SER A 208 27.87 -13.03 -38.36
CA SER A 208 27.65 -14.10 -37.39
C SER A 208 27.12 -13.54 -36.05
N GLY A 209 26.08 -14.14 -35.51
CA GLY A 209 25.41 -13.67 -34.29
C GLY A 209 24.35 -12.57 -34.53
N TYR A 210 24.08 -12.22 -35.78
CA TYR A 210 23.05 -11.25 -36.18
C TYR A 210 22.00 -11.93 -37.09
N PHE A 211 20.85 -11.29 -37.19
CA PHE A 211 19.78 -11.64 -38.13
C PHE A 211 19.22 -10.37 -38.73
N LEU A 212 18.59 -10.46 -39.89
CA LEU A 212 17.97 -9.31 -40.54
C LEU A 212 16.54 -9.11 -40.04
N SER A 213 16.16 -7.87 -39.79
CA SER A 213 14.75 -7.49 -39.67
C SER A 213 14.00 -7.77 -40.97
N LEU A 214 12.68 -7.84 -40.89
CA LEU A 214 11.85 -7.97 -42.11
C LEU A 214 12.16 -6.81 -43.06
N ILE A 215 12.23 -7.10 -44.37
CA ILE A 215 12.36 -6.10 -45.41
C ILE A 215 11.00 -5.85 -46.00
N HIS A 216 10.63 -4.59 -46.16
CA HIS A 216 9.49 -4.19 -46.94
C HIS A 216 9.87 -4.35 -48.43
N ILE A 217 9.13 -5.22 -49.12
CA ILE A 217 9.20 -5.33 -50.57
C ILE A 217 8.22 -4.34 -51.18
#